data_451673199345caed530758acd09106c5
#
_entry.id   451673199345caed530758acd09106c5
#
_cell.length_a   1.000
_cell.length_b   1.000
_cell.length_c   1.000
_cell.angle_alpha   90.00
_cell.angle_beta   90.00
_cell.angle_gamma   90.00
#
_symmetry.space_group_name_H-M   'P 1'
#
loop_
_entity.id
_entity.type
_entity.pdbx_description
1 polymer ?
#
loop_
_entity_poly.entity_id
_entity_poly.type
_entity_poly.pdbx_seq_one_letter_code
_entity_poly.pdbx_strand_id
1 'polypeptide(L)'
;MSSDRAALKSAFLDAHGLADARRETLAGDASTRLYERLHRPGKTSLIFMDQPPSMESPPCPPGATDAERRALGYNARARLAAGRVEAFVACASYLRSQGLSAPEIIAADPATGLAVLEDLGDDLYAALVANGADEAPLYDAAVDALARLHRADPPPVLEADGLRWPFLTFDDLALRTGGEMFLEWWPKFAGMAPFSRDAEAEWETLWKPIRARGVAGASVFCHRDFHAENLIWLPQRTGVARVGLLDFQDAVRAHPAWDFSMLLHDARRDVSPKRATACLDRYLTLRPDLDRETFLADFHGLGALNSMRILFIFARQVAYYERPRYRALLPRVWGHLNACLAARELAPIRGWFDRHIPQDKRL
;
A
#
# COMPACT_ATOMS: atom_id res chain seq x y z
N MET A 1 -19.23 18.28 -9.89
CA MET A 1 -19.77 16.89 -10.02
C MET A 1 -21.00 16.98 -10.89
N SER A 2 -21.14 16.12 -11.89
CA SER A 2 -22.32 16.18 -12.74
C SER A 2 -23.59 15.84 -11.93
N SER A 3 -24.73 16.43 -12.27
CA SER A 3 -26.05 16.11 -11.68
C SER A 3 -26.33 14.62 -11.69
N ASP A 4 -25.84 13.92 -12.70
CA ASP A 4 -26.00 12.47 -12.89
C ASP A 4 -25.32 11.66 -11.79
N ARG A 5 -24.12 12.05 -11.32
CA ARG A 5 -23.42 11.31 -10.24
C ARG A 5 -24.13 11.48 -8.89
N ALA A 6 -24.67 12.66 -8.61
CA ALA A 6 -25.45 12.89 -7.40
C ALA A 6 -26.76 12.05 -7.41
N ALA A 7 -27.42 11.97 -8.55
CA ALA A 7 -28.63 11.14 -8.71
C ALA A 7 -28.32 9.63 -8.52
N LEU A 8 -27.23 9.14 -9.11
CA LEU A 8 -26.78 7.75 -8.91
C LEU A 8 -26.49 7.42 -7.43
N LYS A 9 -25.80 8.32 -6.72
CA LYS A 9 -25.52 8.17 -5.28
C LYS A 9 -26.81 8.11 -4.46
N SER A 10 -27.76 9.00 -4.74
CA SER A 10 -29.05 9.04 -4.04
C SER A 10 -29.87 7.79 -4.32
N ALA A 11 -29.97 7.36 -5.56
CA ALA A 11 -30.69 6.13 -5.95
C ALA A 11 -30.07 4.88 -5.29
N PHE A 12 -28.73 4.79 -5.24
CA PHE A 12 -28.04 3.68 -4.58
C PHE A 12 -28.35 3.64 -3.08
N LEU A 13 -28.27 4.78 -2.39
CA LEU A 13 -28.59 4.85 -0.96
C LEU A 13 -30.07 4.55 -0.67
N ASP A 14 -30.98 5.04 -1.50
CA ASP A 14 -32.42 4.76 -1.39
C ASP A 14 -32.71 3.27 -1.54
N ALA A 15 -32.15 2.62 -2.56
CA ALA A 15 -32.29 1.19 -2.81
C ALA A 15 -31.84 0.31 -1.61
N HIS A 16 -30.96 0.84 -0.76
CA HIS A 16 -30.45 0.14 0.44
C HIS A 16 -31.03 0.67 1.76
N GLY A 17 -32.11 1.47 1.71
CA GLY A 17 -32.78 2.00 2.89
C GLY A 17 -31.95 3.00 3.70
N LEU A 18 -31.11 3.78 3.00
CA LEU A 18 -30.17 4.75 3.58
C LEU A 18 -30.45 6.20 3.11
N ALA A 19 -31.58 6.45 2.45
CA ALA A 19 -31.96 7.77 1.95
C ALA A 19 -31.97 8.84 3.05
N ASP A 20 -32.45 8.49 4.25
CA ASP A 20 -32.61 9.40 5.40
C ASP A 20 -31.34 9.54 6.24
N ALA A 21 -30.24 8.85 5.92
CA ALA A 21 -29.01 8.95 6.67
C ALA A 21 -28.36 10.35 6.51
N ARG A 22 -28.03 10.99 7.64
CA ARG A 22 -27.24 12.24 7.60
C ARG A 22 -25.84 11.94 7.10
N ARG A 23 -25.45 12.59 6.04
CA ARG A 23 -24.15 12.38 5.37
C ARG A 23 -23.12 13.38 5.87
N GLU A 24 -21.95 12.91 6.20
CA GLU A 24 -20.79 13.70 6.62
C GLU A 24 -19.59 13.32 5.74
N THR A 25 -19.07 14.28 4.97
CA THR A 25 -17.90 14.07 4.12
C THR A 25 -16.67 13.82 4.97
N LEU A 26 -15.96 12.73 4.72
CA LEU A 26 -14.67 12.45 5.34
C LEU A 26 -13.53 13.07 4.51
N ALA A 27 -12.51 13.55 5.21
CA ALA A 27 -11.33 14.09 4.54
C ALA A 27 -10.62 12.97 3.76
N GLY A 28 -10.41 13.19 2.46
CA GLY A 28 -9.64 12.28 1.61
C GLY A 28 -8.17 12.68 1.53
N ASP A 29 -7.29 11.73 1.26
CA ASP A 29 -5.89 11.99 0.91
C ASP A 29 -5.69 12.06 -0.63
N ALA A 30 -4.69 11.39 -1.17
CA ALA A 30 -4.34 11.39 -2.60
C ALA A 30 -5.27 10.54 -3.48
N SER A 31 -6.16 9.77 -2.89
CA SER A 31 -7.09 8.87 -3.59
C SER A 31 -8.14 9.63 -4.41
N THR A 32 -8.60 9.01 -5.50
CA THR A 32 -9.77 9.45 -6.27
C THR A 32 -11.08 9.04 -5.61
N ARG A 33 -11.03 8.14 -4.63
CA ARG A 33 -12.19 7.71 -3.83
C ARG A 33 -12.62 8.80 -2.87
N LEU A 34 -13.94 8.97 -2.78
CA LEU A 34 -14.57 9.87 -1.83
C LEU A 34 -15.32 9.03 -0.79
N TYR A 35 -15.26 9.46 0.44
CA TYR A 35 -15.93 8.76 1.55
C TYR A 35 -16.86 9.71 2.28
N GLU A 36 -18.02 9.20 2.67
CA GLU A 36 -19.00 9.88 3.51
C GLU A 36 -19.43 8.96 4.66
N ARG A 37 -19.44 9.46 5.88
CA ARG A 37 -20.04 8.75 7.03
C ARG A 37 -21.53 8.94 7.01
N LEU A 38 -22.26 7.84 7.08
CA LEU A 38 -23.73 7.78 7.12
C LEU A 38 -24.17 7.62 8.57
N HIS A 39 -24.68 8.69 9.17
CA HIS A 39 -25.22 8.67 10.52
C HIS A 39 -26.68 8.22 10.48
N ARG A 40 -27.01 7.16 11.24
CA ARG A 40 -28.34 6.55 11.31
C ARG A 40 -28.89 6.68 12.73
N PRO A 41 -30.09 7.25 12.96
CA PRO A 41 -30.66 7.36 14.30
C PRO A 41 -30.76 5.99 15.00
N GLY A 42 -30.18 5.88 16.21
CA GLY A 42 -30.22 4.66 17.02
C GLY A 42 -29.45 3.44 16.46
N LYS A 43 -28.64 3.63 15.42
CA LYS A 43 -27.81 2.56 14.83
C LYS A 43 -26.35 3.03 14.68
N THR A 44 -25.44 2.07 14.56
CA THR A 44 -24.05 2.36 14.21
C THR A 44 -23.96 3.05 12.85
N SER A 45 -23.03 3.98 12.69
CA SER A 45 -22.72 4.63 11.41
C SER A 45 -22.22 3.61 10.38
N LEU A 46 -22.31 3.98 9.11
CA LEU A 46 -21.72 3.26 7.99
C LEU A 46 -20.85 4.21 7.20
N ILE A 47 -20.00 3.67 6.35
CA ILE A 47 -19.20 4.45 5.41
C ILE A 47 -19.76 4.25 3.99
N PHE A 48 -20.06 5.33 3.32
CA PHE A 48 -20.40 5.34 1.90
C PHE A 48 -19.16 5.67 1.09
N MET A 49 -18.75 4.75 0.22
CA MET A 49 -17.62 4.90 -0.69
C MET A 49 -18.15 5.25 -2.08
N ASP A 50 -17.61 6.32 -2.64
CA ASP A 50 -17.82 6.75 -4.01
C ASP A 50 -16.48 6.69 -4.76
N GLN A 51 -16.34 5.69 -5.64
CA GLN A 51 -15.23 5.55 -6.57
C GLN A 51 -15.73 5.96 -7.97
N PRO A 52 -15.63 7.25 -8.35
CA PRO A 52 -16.05 7.66 -9.68
C PRO A 52 -15.18 6.97 -10.75
N PRO A 53 -15.69 6.79 -11.98
CA PRO A 53 -14.90 6.29 -13.08
C PRO A 53 -13.59 7.07 -13.20
N SER A 54 -12.48 6.36 -13.15
CA SER A 54 -11.16 6.95 -13.16
C SER A 54 -10.70 7.24 -14.58
N MET A 55 -10.04 8.40 -14.79
CA MET A 55 -9.25 8.67 -15.99
C MET A 55 -7.86 8.02 -15.95
N GLU A 56 -7.56 7.27 -14.90
CA GLU A 56 -6.31 6.54 -14.74
C GLU A 56 -6.23 5.37 -15.73
N SER A 57 -4.99 4.90 -15.95
CA SER A 57 -4.76 3.71 -16.77
C SER A 57 -5.49 2.48 -16.18
N PRO A 58 -5.94 1.52 -17.02
CA PRO A 58 -6.68 0.36 -16.54
C PRO A 58 -5.83 -0.57 -15.67
N PRO A 59 -6.45 -1.48 -14.90
CA PRO A 59 -5.74 -2.51 -14.16
C PRO A 59 -5.06 -3.49 -15.13
N CYS A 60 -4.13 -4.30 -14.60
CA CYS A 60 -3.45 -5.34 -15.35
C CYS A 60 -4.41 -6.49 -15.70
N PRO A 61 -4.65 -6.81 -16.99
CA PRO A 61 -5.38 -8.01 -17.37
C PRO A 61 -4.58 -9.27 -16.96
N PRO A 62 -5.26 -10.35 -16.51
CA PRO A 62 -4.61 -11.62 -16.31
C PRO A 62 -3.90 -12.12 -17.58
N GLY A 63 -2.66 -12.61 -17.44
CA GLY A 63 -1.89 -13.12 -18.58
C GLY A 63 -1.31 -12.07 -19.53
N ALA A 64 -1.53 -10.76 -19.27
CA ALA A 64 -0.93 -9.70 -20.09
C ALA A 64 0.59 -9.76 -20.07
N THR A 65 1.19 -9.67 -21.25
CA THR A 65 2.64 -9.58 -21.45
C THR A 65 3.20 -8.24 -20.92
N ASP A 66 4.50 -8.19 -20.72
CA ASP A 66 5.16 -6.95 -20.30
C ASP A 66 4.97 -5.80 -21.31
N ALA A 67 4.95 -6.12 -22.61
CA ALA A 67 4.71 -5.13 -23.66
C ALA A 67 3.29 -4.55 -23.59
N GLU A 68 2.27 -5.40 -23.42
CA GLU A 68 0.88 -4.98 -23.24
C GLU A 68 0.71 -4.16 -21.96
N ARG A 69 1.31 -4.57 -20.86
CA ARG A 69 1.27 -3.83 -19.59
C ARG A 69 1.92 -2.45 -19.70
N ARG A 70 3.04 -2.35 -20.43
CA ARG A 70 3.69 -1.05 -20.70
C ARG A 70 2.80 -0.15 -21.55
N ALA A 71 2.11 -0.69 -22.55
CA ALA A 71 1.16 0.05 -23.38
C ALA A 71 -0.08 0.53 -22.60
N LEU A 72 -0.57 -0.28 -21.64
CA LEU A 72 -1.71 0.07 -20.78
C LEU A 72 -1.36 1.14 -19.73
N GLY A 73 -0.10 1.28 -19.35
CA GLY A 73 0.37 2.34 -18.45
C GLY A 73 0.67 1.88 -17.01
N TYR A 74 0.74 2.84 -16.10
CA TYR A 74 1.30 2.64 -14.76
C TYR A 74 0.55 1.59 -13.92
N ASN A 75 -0.80 1.65 -13.90
CA ASN A 75 -1.58 0.72 -13.07
C ASN A 75 -1.37 -0.73 -13.50
N ALA A 76 -1.36 -1.01 -14.80
CA ALA A 76 -1.10 -2.34 -15.33
C ALA A 76 0.34 -2.81 -15.04
N ARG A 77 1.34 -1.93 -15.22
CA ARG A 77 2.74 -2.22 -14.90
C ARG A 77 2.91 -2.54 -13.41
N ALA A 78 2.37 -1.70 -12.54
CA ALA A 78 2.50 -1.82 -11.09
C ALA A 78 1.48 -2.78 -10.46
N ARG A 79 0.56 -3.37 -11.24
CA ARG A 79 -0.51 -4.25 -10.78
C ARG A 79 -1.40 -3.62 -9.71
N LEU A 80 -1.83 -2.37 -9.96
CA LEU A 80 -2.81 -1.68 -9.13
C LEU A 80 -4.24 -2.05 -9.57
N ALA A 81 -5.18 -1.96 -8.64
CA ALA A 81 -6.60 -2.23 -8.90
C ALA A 81 -7.28 -1.16 -9.76
N ALA A 82 -6.65 0.01 -9.95
CA ALA A 82 -7.18 1.10 -10.77
C ALA A 82 -8.61 1.53 -10.39
N GLY A 83 -8.88 1.59 -9.09
CA GLY A 83 -10.19 2.00 -8.56
C GLY A 83 -11.32 0.98 -8.74
N ARG A 84 -11.03 -0.29 -9.08
CA ARG A 84 -12.05 -1.32 -9.25
C ARG A 84 -12.65 -1.73 -7.90
N VAL A 85 -13.97 -1.58 -7.78
CA VAL A 85 -14.72 -1.94 -6.57
C VAL A 85 -14.69 -3.44 -6.33
N GLU A 86 -14.63 -4.25 -7.40
CA GLU A 86 -14.50 -5.71 -7.30
C GLU A 86 -13.23 -6.12 -6.53
N ALA A 87 -12.12 -5.40 -6.73
CA ALA A 87 -10.89 -5.62 -5.98
C ALA A 87 -11.08 -5.34 -4.49
N PHE A 88 -11.74 -4.22 -4.18
CA PHE A 88 -12.02 -3.82 -2.80
C PHE A 88 -12.89 -4.85 -2.09
N VAL A 89 -14.01 -5.27 -2.69
CA VAL A 89 -14.93 -6.26 -2.13
C VAL A 89 -14.24 -7.61 -1.93
N ALA A 90 -13.55 -8.11 -2.94
CA ALA A 90 -12.88 -9.41 -2.89
C ALA A 90 -11.73 -9.44 -1.85
N CYS A 91 -10.91 -8.38 -1.78
CA CYS A 91 -9.86 -8.27 -0.77
C CYS A 91 -10.43 -8.15 0.65
N ALA A 92 -11.48 -7.34 0.87
CA ALA A 92 -12.14 -7.23 2.17
C ALA A 92 -12.66 -8.59 2.66
N SER A 93 -13.35 -9.34 1.80
CA SER A 93 -13.86 -10.67 2.09
C SER A 93 -12.72 -11.63 2.45
N TYR A 94 -11.65 -11.65 1.66
CA TYR A 94 -10.48 -12.50 1.95
C TYR A 94 -9.86 -12.17 3.31
N LEU A 95 -9.59 -10.89 3.60
CA LEU A 95 -9.03 -10.46 4.88
C LEU A 95 -9.91 -10.89 6.07
N ARG A 96 -11.24 -10.72 5.95
CA ARG A 96 -12.19 -11.16 6.97
C ARG A 96 -12.17 -12.69 7.14
N SER A 97 -12.05 -13.46 6.06
CA SER A 97 -11.92 -14.92 6.11
C SER A 97 -10.66 -15.38 6.87
N GLN A 98 -9.60 -14.53 6.89
CA GLN A 98 -8.40 -14.78 7.68
C GLN A 98 -8.53 -14.36 9.16
N GLY A 99 -9.70 -13.86 9.59
CA GLY A 99 -9.95 -13.38 10.95
C GLY A 99 -9.46 -11.96 11.23
N LEU A 100 -9.10 -11.21 10.18
CA LEU A 100 -8.72 -9.81 10.25
C LEU A 100 -9.93 -8.88 10.11
N SER A 101 -9.78 -7.63 10.53
CA SER A 101 -10.86 -6.63 10.49
C SER A 101 -10.71 -5.71 9.27
N ALA A 102 -11.05 -6.21 8.08
CA ALA A 102 -11.44 -5.33 6.98
C ALA A 102 -12.92 -4.92 7.17
N PRO A 103 -13.36 -3.73 6.67
CA PRO A 103 -14.75 -3.33 6.72
C PRO A 103 -15.67 -4.38 6.09
N GLU A 104 -16.78 -4.69 6.76
CA GLU A 104 -17.85 -5.49 6.14
C GLU A 104 -18.45 -4.72 4.97
N ILE A 105 -18.68 -5.40 3.87
CA ILE A 105 -19.36 -4.83 2.71
C ILE A 105 -20.85 -5.04 2.90
N ILE A 106 -21.58 -3.96 3.14
CA ILE A 106 -23.03 -3.99 3.34
C ILE A 106 -23.76 -4.01 1.99
N ALA A 107 -23.24 -3.25 1.02
CA ALA A 107 -23.72 -3.22 -0.35
C ALA A 107 -22.59 -2.73 -1.27
N ALA A 108 -22.56 -3.23 -2.50
CA ALA A 108 -21.62 -2.75 -3.53
C ALA A 108 -22.24 -2.84 -4.92
N ASP A 109 -21.96 -1.83 -5.74
CA ASP A 109 -22.28 -1.82 -7.16
C ASP A 109 -21.02 -1.46 -7.96
N PRO A 110 -20.28 -2.46 -8.47
CA PRO A 110 -19.07 -2.25 -9.25
C PRO A 110 -19.33 -1.46 -10.54
N ALA A 111 -20.52 -1.55 -11.12
CA ALA A 111 -20.84 -0.84 -12.38
C ALA A 111 -20.89 0.68 -12.16
N THR A 112 -21.39 1.11 -11.02
CA THR A 112 -21.45 2.53 -10.66
C THR A 112 -20.26 2.98 -9.82
N GLY A 113 -19.49 2.05 -9.25
CA GLY A 113 -18.37 2.36 -8.36
C GLY A 113 -18.79 2.82 -6.97
N LEU A 114 -19.96 2.37 -6.49
CA LEU A 114 -20.52 2.74 -5.20
C LEU A 114 -20.50 1.55 -4.24
N ALA A 115 -20.22 1.81 -2.96
CA ALA A 115 -20.35 0.80 -1.91
C ALA A 115 -20.75 1.41 -0.56
N VAL A 116 -21.39 0.62 0.28
CA VAL A 116 -21.64 0.91 1.69
C VAL A 116 -20.88 -0.11 2.53
N LEU A 117 -20.12 0.38 3.50
CA LEU A 117 -19.16 -0.37 4.28
C LEU A 117 -19.45 -0.20 5.79
N GLU A 118 -18.99 -1.15 6.58
CA GLU A 118 -18.84 -1.00 8.03
C GLU A 118 -17.98 0.23 8.35
N ASP A 119 -18.39 1.01 9.35
CA ASP A 119 -17.58 2.08 9.92
C ASP A 119 -16.72 1.51 11.04
N LEU A 120 -15.41 1.41 10.80
CA LEU A 120 -14.44 0.95 11.80
C LEU A 120 -14.02 2.03 12.81
N GLY A 121 -14.55 3.27 12.67
CA GLY A 121 -14.23 4.41 13.53
C GLY A 121 -12.99 5.19 13.06
N ASP A 122 -12.43 5.99 13.99
CA ASP A 122 -11.41 6.99 13.68
C ASP A 122 -10.06 6.76 14.41
N ASP A 123 -9.93 5.67 15.18
CA ASP A 123 -8.75 5.37 16.00
C ASP A 123 -7.57 4.87 15.13
N LEU A 124 -7.16 5.69 14.15
CA LEU A 124 -5.97 5.42 13.34
C LEU A 124 -4.72 5.32 14.21
N TYR A 125 -3.87 4.31 13.96
CA TYR A 125 -2.60 4.15 14.69
C TYR A 125 -1.74 5.42 14.64
N ALA A 126 -1.67 6.07 13.49
CA ALA A 126 -0.93 7.32 13.32
C ALA A 126 -1.46 8.42 14.25
N ALA A 127 -2.79 8.59 14.34
CA ALA A 127 -3.42 9.58 15.19
C ALA A 127 -3.25 9.24 16.68
N LEU A 128 -3.46 8.00 17.07
CA LEU A 128 -3.30 7.56 18.46
C LEU A 128 -1.88 7.82 18.96
N VAL A 129 -0.86 7.45 18.20
CA VAL A 129 0.53 7.65 18.62
C VAL A 129 0.91 9.14 18.61
N ALA A 130 0.43 9.93 17.65
CA ALA A 130 0.62 11.38 17.64
C ALA A 130 -0.01 12.05 18.87
N ASN A 131 -1.10 11.48 19.40
CA ASN A 131 -1.77 11.95 20.62
C ASN A 131 -1.20 11.33 21.91
N GLY A 132 -0.05 10.64 21.85
CA GLY A 132 0.69 10.14 23.02
C GLY A 132 0.31 8.73 23.48
N ALA A 133 -0.43 7.96 22.71
CA ALA A 133 -0.65 6.54 23.01
C ALA A 133 0.67 5.77 22.94
N ASP A 134 0.79 4.75 23.81
CA ASP A 134 1.92 3.82 23.74
C ASP A 134 1.87 3.04 22.40
N GLU A 135 2.94 3.17 21.62
CA GLU A 135 3.04 2.49 20.33
C GLU A 135 3.27 0.98 20.47
N ALA A 136 3.74 0.49 21.63
CA ALA A 136 4.12 -0.90 21.80
C ALA A 136 2.96 -1.86 21.55
N PRO A 137 1.80 -1.75 22.24
CA PRO A 137 0.69 -2.66 22.02
C PRO A 137 0.10 -2.55 20.61
N LEU A 138 0.14 -1.36 19.99
CA LEU A 138 -0.35 -1.14 18.63
C LEU A 138 0.51 -1.88 17.60
N TYR A 139 1.84 -1.69 17.66
CA TYR A 139 2.77 -2.35 16.75
C TYR A 139 2.86 -3.86 16.97
N ASP A 140 2.77 -4.32 18.22
CA ASP A 140 2.72 -5.76 18.53
C ASP A 140 1.46 -6.40 17.90
N ALA A 141 0.30 -5.75 18.01
CA ALA A 141 -0.92 -6.22 17.37
C ALA A 141 -0.83 -6.17 15.83
N ALA A 142 -0.22 -5.11 15.25
CA ALA A 142 -0.01 -5.02 13.81
C ALA A 142 0.89 -6.15 13.30
N VAL A 143 1.96 -6.48 14.04
CA VAL A 143 2.85 -7.62 13.70
C VAL A 143 2.11 -8.95 13.79
N ASP A 144 1.26 -9.15 14.81
CA ASP A 144 0.43 -10.36 14.94
C ASP A 144 -0.53 -10.51 13.76
N ALA A 145 -1.19 -9.42 13.39
CA ALA A 145 -2.11 -9.39 12.25
C ALA A 145 -1.37 -9.70 10.93
N LEU A 146 -0.19 -9.11 10.74
CA LEU A 146 0.63 -9.32 9.56
C LEU A 146 1.15 -10.77 9.50
N ALA A 147 1.66 -11.30 10.61
CA ALA A 147 2.11 -12.69 10.69
C ALA A 147 0.96 -13.69 10.42
N ARG A 148 -0.25 -13.38 10.91
CA ARG A 148 -1.46 -14.17 10.61
C ARG A 148 -1.80 -14.15 9.12
N LEU A 149 -1.81 -12.96 8.51
CA LEU A 149 -2.09 -12.78 7.09
C LEU A 149 -1.07 -13.52 6.21
N HIS A 150 0.19 -13.45 6.58
CA HIS A 150 1.29 -14.04 5.82
C HIS A 150 1.45 -15.56 5.99
N ARG A 151 0.65 -16.21 6.83
CA ARG A 151 0.65 -17.69 6.95
C ARG A 151 -0.20 -18.37 5.89
N ALA A 152 -1.22 -17.68 5.38
CA ALA A 152 -2.12 -18.24 4.40
C ALA A 152 -1.56 -18.03 3.00
N ASP A 153 -1.60 -19.09 2.18
CA ASP A 153 -1.35 -18.98 0.75
C ASP A 153 -2.62 -18.47 0.05
N PRO A 154 -2.63 -17.23 -0.49
CA PRO A 154 -3.83 -16.68 -1.10
C PRO A 154 -4.15 -17.40 -2.42
N PRO A 155 -5.43 -17.63 -2.73
CA PRO A 155 -5.81 -18.23 -4.00
C PRO A 155 -5.50 -17.29 -5.18
N PRO A 156 -5.37 -17.83 -6.41
CA PRO A 156 -5.08 -17.01 -7.59
C PRO A 156 -6.23 -16.09 -8.03
N VAL A 157 -7.43 -16.33 -7.49
CA VAL A 157 -8.61 -15.49 -7.68
C VAL A 157 -9.29 -15.33 -6.33
N LEU A 158 -9.54 -14.09 -5.91
CA LEU A 158 -10.36 -13.80 -4.75
C LEU A 158 -11.82 -13.69 -5.19
N GLU A 159 -12.72 -14.26 -4.39
CA GLU A 159 -14.16 -14.30 -4.70
C GLU A 159 -14.98 -13.78 -3.51
N ALA A 160 -15.99 -12.97 -3.79
CA ALA A 160 -16.95 -12.49 -2.81
C ALA A 160 -18.22 -12.03 -3.50
N ASP A 161 -19.39 -12.47 -2.98
CA ASP A 161 -20.73 -12.02 -3.43
C ASP A 161 -20.93 -12.09 -4.95
N GLY A 162 -20.42 -13.16 -5.58
CA GLY A 162 -20.46 -13.37 -7.02
C GLY A 162 -19.44 -12.55 -7.83
N LEU A 163 -18.67 -11.69 -7.18
CA LEU A 163 -17.56 -10.95 -7.79
C LEU A 163 -16.28 -11.77 -7.75
N ARG A 164 -15.46 -11.58 -8.77
CA ARG A 164 -14.16 -12.26 -8.92
C ARG A 164 -13.07 -11.25 -9.20
N TRP A 165 -11.95 -11.36 -8.48
CA TRP A 165 -10.79 -10.52 -8.68
C TRP A 165 -9.53 -11.36 -8.87
N PRO A 166 -8.81 -11.26 -10.00
CA PRO A 166 -7.54 -11.94 -10.20
C PRO A 166 -6.51 -11.46 -9.19
N PHE A 167 -5.99 -12.37 -8.37
CA PHE A 167 -4.97 -12.04 -7.37
C PHE A 167 -3.58 -12.23 -7.96
N LEU A 168 -3.06 -11.15 -8.54
CA LEU A 168 -1.84 -11.18 -9.33
C LEU A 168 -0.58 -11.20 -8.44
N THR A 169 0.50 -11.79 -8.96
CA THR A 169 1.81 -11.77 -8.29
C THR A 169 2.54 -10.46 -8.58
N PHE A 170 3.19 -9.89 -7.57
CA PHE A 170 4.06 -8.71 -7.69
C PHE A 170 5.38 -9.15 -8.35
N ASP A 171 5.36 -9.28 -9.67
CA ASP A 171 6.41 -9.83 -10.50
C ASP A 171 7.56 -8.87 -10.80
N ASP A 172 8.51 -9.29 -11.63
CA ASP A 172 9.69 -8.49 -11.95
C ASP A 172 9.34 -7.13 -12.54
N LEU A 173 8.40 -7.06 -13.50
CA LEU A 173 7.99 -5.78 -14.07
C LEU A 173 7.33 -4.86 -13.03
N ALA A 174 6.51 -5.42 -12.14
CA ALA A 174 5.85 -4.63 -11.10
C ALA A 174 6.86 -4.07 -10.08
N LEU A 175 7.81 -4.90 -9.62
CA LEU A 175 8.91 -4.48 -8.75
C LEU A 175 9.83 -3.45 -9.44
N ARG A 176 10.14 -3.66 -10.71
CA ARG A 176 10.99 -2.78 -11.52
C ARG A 176 10.36 -1.42 -11.77
N THR A 177 9.03 -1.37 -11.91
CA THR A 177 8.30 -0.14 -12.25
C THR A 177 8.59 1.01 -11.28
N GLY A 178 8.67 0.75 -9.97
CA GLY A 178 9.00 1.78 -8.97
C GLY A 178 10.39 2.38 -9.20
N GLY A 179 11.39 1.54 -9.50
CA GLY A 179 12.75 1.98 -9.80
C GLY A 179 12.86 2.74 -11.12
N GLU A 180 12.21 2.27 -12.20
CA GLU A 180 12.17 2.99 -13.48
C GLU A 180 11.54 4.38 -13.33
N MET A 181 10.46 4.48 -12.55
CA MET A 181 9.81 5.76 -12.28
C MET A 181 10.67 6.66 -11.39
N PHE A 182 11.48 6.10 -10.48
CA PHE A 182 12.45 6.88 -9.70
C PHE A 182 13.53 7.48 -10.62
N LEU A 183 14.09 6.72 -11.54
CA LEU A 183 15.09 7.21 -12.51
C LEU A 183 14.51 8.34 -13.39
N GLU A 184 13.23 8.27 -13.72
CA GLU A 184 12.56 9.32 -14.52
C GLU A 184 12.26 10.58 -13.69
N TRP A 185 11.70 10.44 -12.48
CA TRP A 185 11.10 11.55 -11.74
C TRP A 185 12.06 12.22 -10.76
N TRP A 186 13.03 11.48 -10.22
CA TRP A 186 13.99 12.08 -9.28
C TRP A 186 14.83 13.18 -9.90
N PRO A 187 15.43 13.02 -11.07
CA PRO A 187 16.15 14.10 -11.73
C PRO A 187 15.31 15.33 -11.99
N LYS A 188 14.07 15.16 -12.46
CA LYS A 188 13.11 16.27 -12.69
C LYS A 188 12.84 17.05 -11.40
N PHE A 189 12.61 16.34 -10.30
CA PHE A 189 12.34 16.94 -8.99
C PHE A 189 13.60 17.63 -8.42
N ALA A 190 14.75 17.00 -8.49
CA ALA A 190 16.01 17.47 -7.90
C ALA A 190 16.75 18.50 -8.77
N GLY A 191 16.25 18.83 -9.96
CA GLY A 191 16.93 19.73 -10.91
C GLY A 191 18.25 19.17 -11.42
N MET A 192 18.27 17.85 -11.71
CA MET A 192 19.43 17.14 -12.25
C MET A 192 19.21 16.84 -13.74
N ALA A 193 20.31 16.60 -14.46
CA ALA A 193 20.23 16.00 -15.79
C ALA A 193 19.67 14.54 -15.69
N PRO A 194 18.98 14.05 -16.73
CA PRO A 194 18.61 12.64 -16.82
C PRO A 194 19.84 11.73 -16.69
N PHE A 195 19.66 10.54 -16.13
CA PHE A 195 20.72 9.56 -16.05
C PHE A 195 21.20 9.13 -17.46
N SER A 196 22.46 8.79 -17.58
CA SER A 196 23.00 8.25 -18.83
C SER A 196 22.52 6.83 -19.06
N ARG A 197 22.54 6.36 -20.32
CA ARG A 197 22.18 4.97 -20.65
C ARG A 197 23.06 3.95 -19.92
N ASP A 198 24.33 4.26 -19.70
CA ASP A 198 25.25 3.39 -18.96
C ASP A 198 24.85 3.31 -17.47
N ALA A 199 24.49 4.44 -16.87
CA ALA A 199 24.01 4.47 -15.49
C ALA A 199 22.68 3.67 -15.32
N GLU A 200 21.77 3.76 -16.29
CA GLU A 200 20.52 2.99 -16.29
C GLU A 200 20.76 1.48 -16.52
N ALA A 201 21.72 1.12 -17.38
CA ALA A 201 22.10 -0.28 -17.62
C ALA A 201 22.78 -0.90 -16.38
N GLU A 202 23.66 -0.14 -15.72
CA GLU A 202 24.27 -0.55 -14.44
C GLU A 202 23.18 -0.73 -13.36
N TRP A 203 22.26 0.23 -13.23
CA TRP A 203 21.11 0.15 -12.34
C TRP A 203 20.33 -1.14 -12.53
N GLU A 204 19.94 -1.45 -13.76
CA GLU A 204 19.19 -2.67 -14.08
C GLU A 204 19.95 -3.94 -13.65
N THR A 205 21.26 -3.97 -13.91
CA THR A 205 22.11 -5.10 -13.53
C THR A 205 22.17 -5.29 -12.02
N LEU A 206 22.32 -4.19 -11.27
CA LEU A 206 22.42 -4.22 -9.81
C LEU A 206 21.12 -4.64 -9.12
N TRP A 207 19.96 -4.19 -9.62
CA TRP A 207 18.68 -4.48 -8.98
C TRP A 207 18.04 -5.80 -9.40
N LYS A 208 18.49 -6.39 -10.51
CA LYS A 208 17.93 -7.66 -11.01
C LYS A 208 17.98 -8.80 -9.97
N PRO A 209 19.10 -9.06 -9.24
CA PRO A 209 19.13 -10.11 -8.22
C PRO A 209 18.15 -9.87 -7.07
N ILE A 210 17.97 -8.60 -6.64
CA ILE A 210 17.03 -8.24 -5.57
C ILE A 210 15.59 -8.53 -6.01
N ARG A 211 15.22 -8.10 -7.21
CA ARG A 211 13.89 -8.39 -7.77
C ARG A 211 13.64 -9.89 -7.95
N ALA A 212 14.64 -10.63 -8.41
CA ALA A 212 14.54 -12.09 -8.57
C ALA A 212 14.22 -12.79 -7.23
N ARG A 213 14.86 -12.37 -6.11
CA ARG A 213 14.52 -12.86 -4.77
C ARG A 213 13.11 -12.45 -4.36
N GLY A 214 12.71 -11.20 -4.62
CA GLY A 214 11.37 -10.72 -4.34
C GLY A 214 10.28 -11.52 -5.06
N VAL A 215 10.53 -11.89 -6.33
CA VAL A 215 9.61 -12.75 -7.11
C VAL A 215 9.62 -14.17 -6.60
N ALA A 216 10.79 -14.76 -6.32
CA ALA A 216 10.90 -16.13 -5.84
C ALA A 216 10.22 -16.33 -4.47
N GLY A 217 10.27 -15.32 -3.59
CA GLY A 217 9.64 -15.33 -2.27
C GLY A 217 8.19 -14.80 -2.26
N ALA A 218 7.58 -14.55 -3.42
CA ALA A 218 6.20 -14.04 -3.50
C ALA A 218 5.19 -15.15 -3.14
N SER A 219 4.84 -15.24 -1.87
CA SER A 219 4.05 -16.36 -1.31
C SER A 219 2.86 -15.93 -0.46
N VAL A 220 2.72 -14.62 -0.15
CA VAL A 220 1.70 -14.15 0.81
C VAL A 220 0.75 -13.14 0.20
N PHE A 221 -0.40 -12.94 0.85
CA PHE A 221 -1.22 -11.76 0.60
C PHE A 221 -0.48 -10.55 1.13
N CYS A 222 0.02 -9.72 0.24
CA CYS A 222 0.69 -8.47 0.56
C CYS A 222 -0.30 -7.31 0.41
N HIS A 223 -0.51 -6.59 1.50
CA HIS A 223 -1.39 -5.43 1.56
C HIS A 223 -0.86 -4.25 0.72
N ARG A 224 0.47 -4.14 0.59
CA ARG A 224 1.26 -3.12 -0.10
C ARG A 224 1.39 -1.77 0.60
N ASP A 225 0.39 -1.35 1.33
CA ASP A 225 0.38 -0.07 2.05
C ASP A 225 0.04 -0.28 3.54
N PHE A 226 0.71 -1.28 4.17
CA PHE A 226 0.52 -1.67 5.56
C PHE A 226 1.29 -0.73 6.51
N HIS A 227 0.77 0.45 6.77
CA HIS A 227 1.38 1.48 7.62
C HIS A 227 0.35 2.15 8.54
N ALA A 228 0.82 2.93 9.52
CA ALA A 228 0.00 3.44 10.63
C ALA A 228 -1.23 4.28 10.22
N GLU A 229 -1.24 4.91 9.04
CA GLU A 229 -2.42 5.65 8.54
C GLU A 229 -3.49 4.75 7.92
N ASN A 230 -3.16 3.47 7.65
CA ASN A 230 -4.09 2.48 7.12
C ASN A 230 -4.49 1.41 8.14
N LEU A 231 -4.07 1.60 9.41
CA LEU A 231 -4.40 0.71 10.52
C LEU A 231 -5.28 1.43 11.53
N ILE A 232 -6.41 0.79 11.90
CA ILE A 232 -7.34 1.28 12.93
C ILE A 232 -7.24 0.37 14.17
N TRP A 233 -7.20 0.98 15.35
CA TRP A 233 -7.25 0.26 16.61
C TRP A 233 -8.69 -0.03 17.01
N LEU A 234 -9.03 -1.31 17.19
CA LEU A 234 -10.35 -1.80 17.56
C LEU A 234 -10.29 -2.50 18.92
N PRO A 235 -10.23 -1.76 20.03
CA PRO A 235 -9.98 -2.33 21.37
C PRO A 235 -11.08 -3.27 21.82
N GLN A 236 -12.30 -3.14 21.28
CA GLN A 236 -13.46 -4.00 21.58
C GLN A 236 -13.38 -5.37 20.91
N ARG A 237 -12.49 -5.56 19.90
CA ARG A 237 -12.26 -6.85 19.25
C ARG A 237 -11.11 -7.60 19.95
N THR A 238 -10.89 -8.87 19.61
CA THR A 238 -9.89 -9.72 20.25
C THR A 238 -8.87 -10.25 19.25
N GLY A 239 -7.66 -10.58 19.75
CA GLY A 239 -6.59 -11.15 18.93
C GLY A 239 -6.22 -10.24 17.75
N VAL A 240 -5.99 -10.84 16.59
CA VAL A 240 -5.62 -10.11 15.35
C VAL A 240 -6.75 -9.23 14.82
N ALA A 241 -8.01 -9.51 15.20
CA ALA A 241 -9.14 -8.68 14.80
C ALA A 241 -9.13 -7.28 15.46
N ARG A 242 -8.26 -7.01 16.43
CA ARG A 242 -8.05 -5.66 16.97
C ARG A 242 -7.45 -4.69 15.96
N VAL A 243 -6.92 -5.20 14.85
CA VAL A 243 -6.33 -4.36 13.79
C VAL A 243 -7.32 -4.24 12.65
N GLY A 244 -7.91 -3.08 12.51
CA GLY A 244 -8.70 -2.71 11.34
C GLY A 244 -7.79 -2.35 10.18
N LEU A 245 -8.07 -2.85 8.99
CA LEU A 245 -7.27 -2.66 7.79
C LEU A 245 -8.02 -1.79 6.79
N LEU A 246 -7.35 -0.76 6.27
CA LEU A 246 -7.86 0.13 5.24
C LEU A 246 -6.92 0.10 4.02
N ASP A 247 -7.41 0.54 2.87
CA ASP A 247 -6.64 0.76 1.63
C ASP A 247 -5.93 -0.50 1.07
N PHE A 248 -6.59 -1.63 1.17
CA PHE A 248 -6.09 -2.98 0.82
C PHE A 248 -6.40 -3.45 -0.61
N GLN A 249 -7.14 -2.68 -1.41
CA GLN A 249 -7.61 -3.12 -2.74
C GLN A 249 -6.48 -3.31 -3.76
N ASP A 250 -5.32 -2.70 -3.53
CA ASP A 250 -4.14 -2.87 -4.37
C ASP A 250 -3.26 -4.06 -3.94
N ALA A 251 -3.79 -4.92 -3.08
CA ALA A 251 -3.09 -6.12 -2.62
C ALA A 251 -2.71 -7.06 -3.76
N VAL A 252 -1.59 -7.73 -3.59
CA VAL A 252 -1.01 -8.68 -4.54
C VAL A 252 -0.36 -9.85 -3.81
N ARG A 253 -0.09 -10.94 -4.51
CA ARG A 253 0.82 -11.97 -4.01
C ARG A 253 2.25 -11.43 -4.07
N ALA A 254 2.91 -11.26 -2.94
CA ALA A 254 4.27 -10.73 -2.90
C ALA A 254 5.12 -11.37 -1.79
N HIS A 255 6.36 -10.92 -1.68
CA HIS A 255 7.28 -11.32 -0.62
C HIS A 255 6.87 -10.68 0.72
N PRO A 256 6.84 -11.41 1.83
CA PRO A 256 6.39 -10.89 3.14
C PRO A 256 7.22 -9.69 3.65
N ALA A 257 8.46 -9.58 3.26
CA ALA A 257 9.31 -8.45 3.62
C ALA A 257 8.79 -7.10 3.10
N TRP A 258 7.93 -7.09 2.06
CA TRP A 258 7.36 -5.85 1.53
C TRP A 258 6.47 -5.15 2.56
N ASP A 259 5.44 -5.82 3.06
CA ASP A 259 4.53 -5.24 4.06
C ASP A 259 5.24 -4.97 5.39
N PHE A 260 6.19 -5.83 5.75
CA PHE A 260 6.97 -5.62 6.96
C PHE A 260 7.84 -4.35 6.83
N SER A 261 8.38 -4.07 5.64
CA SER A 261 9.08 -2.81 5.39
C SER A 261 8.15 -1.60 5.41
N MET A 262 6.92 -1.73 4.90
CA MET A 262 5.93 -0.65 4.96
C MET A 262 5.56 -0.27 6.40
N LEU A 263 5.45 -1.26 7.29
CA LEU A 263 5.16 -1.03 8.71
C LEU A 263 6.30 -0.28 9.42
N LEU A 264 7.56 -0.63 9.13
CA LEU A 264 8.72 -0.10 9.84
C LEU A 264 9.35 1.12 9.17
N HIS A 265 9.23 1.25 7.86
CA HIS A 265 9.72 2.39 7.07
C HIS A 265 8.56 3.31 6.68
N ASP A 266 7.72 3.67 7.65
CA ASP A 266 6.58 4.57 7.43
C ASP A 266 7.09 5.95 6.98
N ALA A 267 6.64 6.39 5.80
CA ALA A 267 7.07 7.66 5.21
C ALA A 267 6.58 8.89 6.02
N ARG A 268 5.59 8.72 6.89
CA ARG A 268 4.91 9.82 7.58
C ARG A 268 5.28 9.93 9.05
N ARG A 269 5.83 8.86 9.65
CA ARG A 269 6.26 8.84 11.06
C ARG A 269 7.52 8.01 11.27
N ASP A 270 8.24 8.32 12.33
CA ASP A 270 9.41 7.55 12.72
C ASP A 270 9.00 6.36 13.58
N VAL A 271 9.58 5.19 13.30
CA VAL A 271 9.55 4.01 14.16
C VAL A 271 10.92 3.88 14.79
N SER A 272 10.98 3.88 16.13
CA SER A 272 12.27 3.85 16.81
C SER A 272 13.04 2.54 16.50
N PRO A 273 14.39 2.56 16.46
CA PRO A 273 15.19 1.34 16.24
C PRO A 273 14.86 0.23 17.22
N LYS A 274 14.60 0.58 18.49
CA LYS A 274 14.18 -0.38 19.52
C LYS A 274 12.84 -1.03 19.15
N ARG A 275 11.87 -0.24 18.69
CA ARG A 275 10.56 -0.77 18.27
C ARG A 275 10.68 -1.62 17.01
N ALA A 276 11.46 -1.18 16.04
CA ALA A 276 11.69 -1.94 14.82
C ALA A 276 12.31 -3.32 15.11
N THR A 277 13.33 -3.38 16.00
CA THR A 277 13.93 -4.65 16.45
C THR A 277 12.90 -5.55 17.15
N ALA A 278 12.11 -5.00 18.07
CA ALA A 278 11.07 -5.78 18.77
C ALA A 278 10.02 -6.34 17.80
N CYS A 279 9.58 -5.56 16.80
CA CYS A 279 8.67 -6.00 15.76
C CYS A 279 9.27 -7.14 14.92
N LEU A 280 10.55 -7.02 14.53
CA LEU A 280 11.25 -8.05 13.76
C LEU A 280 11.36 -9.35 14.55
N ASP A 281 11.80 -9.29 15.80
CA ASP A 281 11.95 -10.47 16.66
C ASP A 281 10.60 -11.16 16.88
N ARG A 282 9.53 -10.37 17.12
CA ARG A 282 8.17 -10.89 17.25
C ARG A 282 7.70 -11.55 15.96
N TYR A 283 7.88 -10.89 14.81
CA TYR A 283 7.46 -11.41 13.52
C TYR A 283 8.13 -12.75 13.20
N LEU A 284 9.45 -12.85 13.35
CA LEU A 284 10.20 -14.08 13.12
C LEU A 284 9.87 -15.19 14.12
N THR A 285 9.54 -14.84 15.37
CA THR A 285 9.02 -15.81 16.35
C THR A 285 7.68 -16.40 15.89
N LEU A 286 6.81 -15.57 15.31
CA LEU A 286 5.51 -15.99 14.77
C LEU A 286 5.61 -16.68 13.41
N ARG A 287 6.73 -16.52 12.70
CA ARG A 287 7.04 -17.12 11.38
C ARG A 287 8.32 -17.94 11.44
N PRO A 288 8.32 -19.06 12.19
CA PRO A 288 9.51 -19.92 12.35
C PRO A 288 9.93 -20.63 11.04
N ASP A 289 9.11 -20.54 10.01
CA ASP A 289 9.37 -20.99 8.65
C ASP A 289 10.34 -20.08 7.88
N LEU A 290 10.60 -18.86 8.37
CA LEU A 290 11.50 -17.90 7.76
C LEU A 290 12.88 -17.97 8.41
N ASP A 291 13.92 -18.10 7.59
CA ASP A 291 15.31 -17.92 8.05
C ASP A 291 15.59 -16.43 8.29
N ARG A 292 16.13 -16.11 9.48
CA ARG A 292 16.35 -14.72 9.91
C ARG A 292 17.30 -13.95 8.99
N GLU A 293 18.41 -14.56 8.60
CA GLU A 293 19.45 -13.88 7.81
C GLU A 293 18.92 -13.60 6.39
N THR A 294 18.31 -14.58 5.78
CA THR A 294 17.66 -14.47 4.48
C THR A 294 16.56 -13.41 4.50
N PHE A 295 15.67 -13.46 5.51
CA PHE A 295 14.58 -12.49 5.63
C PHE A 295 15.10 -11.05 5.79
N LEU A 296 16.17 -10.83 6.57
CA LEU A 296 16.78 -9.51 6.73
C LEU A 296 17.39 -9.01 5.41
N ALA A 297 18.08 -9.85 4.66
CA ALA A 297 18.60 -9.49 3.34
C ALA A 297 17.48 -9.08 2.37
N ASP A 298 16.35 -9.81 2.40
CA ASP A 298 15.18 -9.48 1.59
C ASP A 298 14.47 -8.21 2.09
N PHE A 299 14.39 -8.03 3.40
CA PHE A 299 13.86 -6.80 4.01
C PHE A 299 14.64 -5.56 3.57
N HIS A 300 15.98 -5.60 3.62
CA HIS A 300 16.79 -4.48 3.15
C HIS A 300 16.65 -4.26 1.64
N GLY A 301 16.72 -5.33 0.84
CA GLY A 301 16.61 -5.22 -0.62
C GLY A 301 15.26 -4.70 -1.08
N LEU A 302 14.17 -5.30 -0.62
CA LEU A 302 12.81 -4.91 -0.98
C LEU A 302 12.38 -3.61 -0.31
N GLY A 303 12.85 -3.34 0.91
CA GLY A 303 12.65 -2.05 1.59
C GLY A 303 13.31 -0.89 0.84
N ALA A 304 14.50 -1.11 0.28
CA ALA A 304 15.15 -0.12 -0.59
C ALA A 304 14.34 0.11 -1.89
N LEU A 305 13.86 -0.95 -2.56
CA LEU A 305 12.99 -0.83 -3.73
C LEU A 305 11.71 -0.06 -3.41
N ASN A 306 11.09 -0.36 -2.27
CA ASN A 306 9.88 0.34 -1.84
C ASN A 306 10.15 1.82 -1.49
N SER A 307 11.26 2.12 -0.82
CA SER A 307 11.65 3.50 -0.53
C SER A 307 11.83 4.31 -1.81
N MET A 308 12.44 3.74 -2.85
CA MET A 308 12.54 4.38 -4.16
C MET A 308 11.17 4.60 -4.82
N ARG A 309 10.26 3.61 -4.71
CA ARG A 309 8.86 3.77 -5.16
C ARG A 309 8.20 4.97 -4.48
N ILE A 310 8.36 5.11 -3.17
CA ILE A 310 7.77 6.23 -2.41
C ILE A 310 8.45 7.55 -2.80
N LEU A 311 9.77 7.58 -2.96
CA LEU A 311 10.50 8.78 -3.40
C LEU A 311 10.00 9.27 -4.75
N PHE A 312 9.79 8.39 -5.75
CA PHE A 312 9.25 8.83 -7.04
C PHE A 312 7.81 9.34 -6.90
N ILE A 313 6.96 8.66 -6.12
CA ILE A 313 5.57 9.08 -5.91
C ILE A 313 5.56 10.50 -5.33
N PHE A 314 6.32 10.76 -4.27
CA PHE A 314 6.35 12.07 -3.63
C PHE A 314 7.03 13.14 -4.51
N ALA A 315 8.11 12.80 -5.20
CA ALA A 315 8.73 13.69 -6.18
C ALA A 315 7.74 14.12 -7.28
N ARG A 316 6.96 13.16 -7.80
CA ARG A 316 5.89 13.44 -8.79
C ARG A 316 4.75 14.26 -8.20
N GLN A 317 4.34 13.98 -6.95
CA GLN A 317 3.31 14.78 -6.26
C GLN A 317 3.73 16.25 -6.14
N VAL A 318 5.01 16.52 -5.85
CA VAL A 318 5.52 17.89 -5.74
C VAL A 318 5.75 18.53 -7.09
N ALA A 319 6.44 17.84 -8.02
CA ALA A 319 6.91 18.45 -9.27
C ALA A 319 5.83 18.52 -10.37
N TYR A 320 4.84 17.63 -10.36
CA TYR A 320 3.83 17.54 -11.41
C TYR A 320 2.41 17.90 -10.92
N TYR A 321 2.02 17.40 -9.72
CA TYR A 321 0.68 17.67 -9.18
C TYR A 321 0.63 18.91 -8.26
N GLU A 322 1.77 19.63 -8.12
CA GLU A 322 1.88 20.86 -7.33
C GLU A 322 1.38 20.73 -5.87
N ARG A 323 1.66 19.56 -5.26
CA ARG A 323 1.30 19.25 -3.87
C ARG A 323 2.52 19.37 -2.94
N PRO A 324 2.90 20.57 -2.48
CA PRO A 324 4.16 20.82 -1.77
C PRO A 324 4.27 20.09 -0.43
N ARG A 325 3.15 19.69 0.18
CA ARG A 325 3.14 18.96 1.47
C ARG A 325 3.99 17.69 1.44
N TYR A 326 4.11 17.01 0.29
CA TYR A 326 4.90 15.80 0.16
C TYR A 326 6.42 16.03 0.22
N ARG A 327 6.88 17.27 0.01
CA ARG A 327 8.30 17.61 0.11
C ARG A 327 8.87 17.34 1.50
N ALA A 328 8.10 17.63 2.55
CA ALA A 328 8.51 17.44 3.94
C ALA A 328 8.72 15.95 4.32
N LEU A 329 8.16 15.03 3.56
CA LEU A 329 8.28 13.58 3.80
C LEU A 329 9.51 12.96 3.14
N LEU A 330 10.07 13.59 2.12
CA LEU A 330 11.18 13.06 1.34
C LEU A 330 12.45 12.78 2.17
N PRO A 331 12.90 13.64 3.11
CA PRO A 331 14.09 13.35 3.91
C PRO A 331 13.98 12.05 4.70
N ARG A 332 12.80 11.75 5.28
CA ARG A 332 12.57 10.50 6.01
C ARG A 332 12.68 9.28 5.09
N VAL A 333 12.07 9.34 3.92
CA VAL A 333 12.14 8.22 2.95
C VAL A 333 13.57 8.01 2.44
N TRP A 334 14.35 9.08 2.23
CA TRP A 334 15.78 8.98 1.97
C TRP A 334 16.54 8.34 3.14
N GLY A 335 16.19 8.67 4.38
CA GLY A 335 16.72 8.02 5.57
C GLY A 335 16.47 6.51 5.56
N HIS A 336 15.25 6.07 5.24
CA HIS A 336 14.91 4.63 5.12
C HIS A 336 15.69 3.95 3.99
N LEU A 337 15.79 4.59 2.83
CA LEU A 337 16.62 4.07 1.73
C LEU A 337 18.07 3.91 2.15
N ASN A 338 18.67 4.92 2.77
CA ASN A 338 20.05 4.87 3.24
C ASN A 338 20.26 3.79 4.32
N ALA A 339 19.30 3.61 5.23
CA ALA A 339 19.34 2.54 6.23
C ALA A 339 19.36 1.16 5.58
N CYS A 340 18.53 0.92 4.56
CA CYS A 340 18.58 -0.31 3.77
C CYS A 340 19.92 -0.47 3.03
N LEU A 341 20.41 0.59 2.36
CA LEU A 341 21.66 0.57 1.59
C LEU A 341 22.91 0.41 2.46
N ALA A 342 22.79 0.58 3.79
CA ALA A 342 23.88 0.28 4.73
C ALA A 342 24.17 -1.23 4.84
N ALA A 343 23.24 -2.09 4.46
CA ALA A 343 23.44 -3.54 4.44
C ALA A 343 24.57 -3.91 3.48
N ARG A 344 25.42 -4.86 3.90
CA ARG A 344 26.66 -5.22 3.18
C ARG A 344 26.38 -5.69 1.74
N GLU A 345 25.35 -6.47 1.56
CA GLU A 345 24.94 -7.04 0.27
C GLU A 345 24.45 -5.98 -0.72
N LEU A 346 24.05 -4.80 -0.23
CA LEU A 346 23.60 -3.67 -1.05
C LEU A 346 24.73 -2.64 -1.33
N ALA A 347 25.96 -2.92 -0.91
CA ALA A 347 27.09 -2.00 -1.12
C ALA A 347 27.31 -1.59 -2.61
N PRO A 348 27.19 -2.48 -3.62
CA PRO A 348 27.27 -2.08 -5.02
C PRO A 348 26.16 -1.09 -5.43
N ILE A 349 24.95 -1.28 -4.93
CA ILE A 349 23.81 -0.39 -5.19
C ILE A 349 24.07 0.96 -4.51
N ARG A 350 24.52 0.98 -3.26
CA ARG A 350 24.92 2.22 -2.57
C ARG A 350 25.97 2.99 -3.38
N GLY A 351 26.99 2.27 -3.91
CA GLY A 351 28.01 2.86 -4.76
C GLY A 351 27.46 3.51 -6.03
N TRP A 352 26.38 2.95 -6.61
CA TRP A 352 25.67 3.58 -7.72
C TRP A 352 25.05 4.92 -7.30
N PHE A 353 24.33 4.96 -6.18
CA PHE A 353 23.76 6.20 -5.64
C PHE A 353 24.85 7.25 -5.39
N ASP A 354 25.98 6.84 -4.81
CA ASP A 354 27.08 7.76 -4.48
C ASP A 354 27.72 8.39 -5.72
N ARG A 355 27.77 7.68 -6.84
CA ARG A 355 28.31 8.20 -8.10
C ARG A 355 27.34 9.08 -8.87
N HIS A 356 26.04 8.74 -8.84
CA HIS A 356 25.06 9.32 -9.77
C HIS A 356 24.10 10.33 -9.15
N ILE A 357 23.98 10.37 -7.83
CA ILE A 357 23.13 11.33 -7.12
C ILE A 357 23.98 12.09 -6.10
N PRO A 358 24.36 13.35 -6.38
CA PRO A 358 25.11 14.18 -5.43
C PRO A 358 24.42 14.29 -4.08
N GLN A 359 25.23 14.42 -3.01
CA GLN A 359 24.69 14.45 -1.64
C GLN A 359 23.71 15.62 -1.41
N ASP A 360 23.96 16.78 -2.02
CA ASP A 360 23.06 17.94 -1.98
C ASP A 360 21.74 17.75 -2.75
N LYS A 361 21.61 16.65 -3.49
CA LYS A 361 20.42 16.24 -4.23
C LYS A 361 19.68 15.08 -3.54
N ARG A 362 20.22 14.60 -2.41
CA ARG A 362 19.55 13.65 -1.49
C ARG A 362 19.06 14.48 -0.32
N LEU A 363 17.82 14.57 -0.08
CA LEU A 363 17.21 15.39 0.99
C LEU A 363 17.47 14.82 2.38
#